data_23bc33d224339551af3558c4017b2d0e
#
_entry.id   23bc33d224339551af3558c4017b2d0e
#
_cell.length_a   1.000
_cell.length_b   1.000
_cell.length_c   1.000
_cell.angle_alpha   90.00
_cell.angle_beta   90.00
_cell.angle_gamma   90.00
#
_symmetry.space_group_name_H-M   'P 1'
#
loop_
_entity.id
_entity.type
_entity.pdbx_description
1 polymer ?
#
loop_
_entity_poly.entity_id
_entity_poly.type
_entity_poly.pdbx_seq_one_letter_code
_entity_poly.pdbx_strand_id
1 'polypeptide(L)'
;MEIKNHKFDQRVAKFESTDKHSGNFSNKQLPDTIVIHYTAGGTADNAVRTFKDPDIMASAHLIVDFDGSIIQMIPFNKIGWHAGKSAWKDRTGLNHYSIGIEIVNAGKLTYTGSAWEAWFGRTYEESEVVRAVHRNRNEEEFWHKYTEKQIASVFDICKSLKKHYDIQYILGHEEISPGRKIDPGPAFPMEKLRERLMQSDRKEDREPEEEAGKKGYVNASSLNIREGPGATYNRISEPLSRDTEVTILNESEDWYQVSVKIRGWVSKKYVKRGGKS
;
A
#
# COMPACT_ATOMS: atom_id res chain seq x y z
N MET A 1 -0.25 13.65 6.81
CA MET A 1 0.29 13.55 8.18
C MET A 1 1.50 14.47 8.31
N GLU A 2 1.60 15.25 9.40
CA GLU A 2 2.75 16.15 9.63
C GLU A 2 3.85 15.42 10.39
N ILE A 3 5.13 15.67 10.02
CA ILE A 3 6.32 15.15 10.70
C ILE A 3 7.05 16.32 11.34
N LYS A 4 7.25 16.25 12.66
CA LYS A 4 8.03 17.22 13.45
C LYS A 4 9.06 16.48 14.29
N ASN A 5 10.30 16.98 14.31
CA ASN A 5 11.41 16.34 15.05
C ASN A 5 11.52 14.83 14.75
N HIS A 6 11.37 14.46 13.46
CA HIS A 6 11.42 13.09 12.98
C HIS A 6 10.37 12.13 13.57
N LYS A 7 9.24 12.67 14.00
CA LYS A 7 8.09 11.92 14.54
C LYS A 7 6.79 12.43 13.94
N PHE A 8 5.79 11.55 13.85
CA PHE A 8 4.43 11.97 13.63
C PHE A 8 3.85 12.70 14.85
N ASP A 9 2.86 13.57 14.63
CA ASP A 9 2.07 14.15 15.72
C ASP A 9 1.35 13.04 16.51
N GLN A 10 1.21 13.20 17.84
CA GLN A 10 0.59 12.19 18.72
C GLN A 10 -0.89 11.92 18.40
N ARG A 11 -1.56 12.84 17.68
CA ARG A 11 -2.93 12.63 17.18
C ARG A 11 -2.96 11.68 15.97
N VAL A 12 -1.82 11.45 15.33
CA VAL A 12 -1.65 10.59 14.16
C VAL A 12 -1.09 9.22 14.54
N ALA A 13 -0.10 9.20 15.43
CA ALA A 13 0.57 7.98 15.84
C ALA A 13 0.84 7.96 17.34
N LYS A 14 0.51 6.86 18.01
CA LYS A 14 0.95 6.60 19.38
C LYS A 14 2.46 6.35 19.37
N PHE A 15 3.23 6.97 20.26
CA PHE A 15 4.66 6.74 20.39
C PHE A 15 4.97 5.72 21.47
N GLU A 16 5.51 4.56 21.08
CA GLU A 16 5.95 3.46 21.96
C GLU A 16 7.45 3.19 21.74
N SER A 17 8.30 3.98 22.41
CA SER A 17 9.75 3.97 22.14
C SER A 17 10.42 2.63 22.40
N THR A 18 11.43 2.34 21.57
CA THR A 18 12.45 1.32 21.80
C THR A 18 13.84 1.92 21.57
N ASP A 19 14.83 1.45 22.31
CA ASP A 19 16.24 1.86 22.16
C ASP A 19 17.00 1.00 21.15
N LYS A 20 16.29 0.10 20.45
CA LYS A 20 16.87 -0.83 19.48
C LYS A 20 17.12 -0.16 18.14
N HIS A 21 18.21 0.58 18.07
CA HIS A 21 18.68 1.24 16.86
C HIS A 21 20.19 1.44 16.89
N SER A 22 20.83 1.56 15.73
CA SER A 22 22.27 1.75 15.58
C SER A 22 22.71 3.23 15.62
N GLY A 23 21.93 4.10 16.24
CA GLY A 23 22.21 5.54 16.26
C GLY A 23 21.41 6.31 15.19
N ASN A 24 21.90 7.49 14.82
CA ASN A 24 21.26 8.36 13.84
C ASN A 24 21.77 8.07 12.42
N PHE A 25 20.93 8.31 11.43
CA PHE A 25 21.41 8.58 10.09
C PHE A 25 22.36 9.80 10.11
N SER A 26 23.37 9.80 9.26
CA SER A 26 24.24 10.98 9.15
C SER A 26 23.48 12.15 8.50
N ASN A 27 23.86 13.38 8.81
CA ASN A 27 23.28 14.57 8.16
C ASN A 27 23.50 14.59 6.63
N LYS A 28 24.46 13.78 6.13
CA LYS A 28 24.75 13.63 4.70
C LYS A 28 23.97 12.49 4.05
N GLN A 29 23.31 11.65 4.84
CA GLN A 29 22.60 10.47 4.37
C GLN A 29 21.40 10.22 5.27
N LEU A 30 20.31 10.95 5.01
CA LEU A 30 18.99 10.66 5.56
C LEU A 30 18.39 9.44 4.85
N PRO A 31 17.37 8.78 5.41
CA PRO A 31 16.74 7.65 4.76
C PRO A 31 16.11 8.08 3.43
N ASP A 32 16.42 7.34 2.38
CA ASP A 32 15.86 7.54 1.03
C ASP A 32 15.00 6.36 0.55
N THR A 33 14.83 5.37 1.41
CA THR A 33 14.11 4.12 1.11
C THR A 33 13.07 3.84 2.19
N ILE A 34 11.91 3.34 1.79
CA ILE A 34 10.91 2.75 2.69
C ILE A 34 10.90 1.25 2.44
N VAL A 35 10.94 0.45 3.50
CA VAL A 35 10.77 -1.01 3.41
C VAL A 35 9.48 -1.42 4.11
N ILE A 36 8.62 -2.11 3.37
CA ILE A 36 7.34 -2.62 3.86
C ILE A 36 7.52 -4.06 4.32
N HIS A 37 6.99 -4.33 5.52
CA HIS A 37 7.02 -5.63 6.18
C HIS A 37 5.62 -6.04 6.64
N TYR A 38 5.48 -7.31 7.03
CA TYR A 38 4.42 -7.73 7.94
C TYR A 38 5.01 -8.33 9.21
N THR A 39 4.25 -8.20 10.31
CA THR A 39 4.72 -8.64 11.64
C THR A 39 4.82 -10.17 11.80
N ALA A 40 4.24 -10.96 10.88
CA ALA A 40 4.01 -12.39 11.03
C ALA A 40 3.34 -12.72 12.39
N GLY A 41 2.45 -11.86 12.87
CA GLY A 41 1.81 -11.95 14.17
C GLY A 41 0.35 -11.53 14.15
N GLY A 42 -0.34 -11.72 15.27
CA GLY A 42 -1.79 -11.52 15.37
C GLY A 42 -2.23 -10.16 15.91
N THR A 43 -1.34 -9.34 16.48
CA THR A 43 -1.70 -8.06 17.10
C THR A 43 -0.53 -7.06 17.09
N ALA A 44 -0.86 -5.76 17.12
CA ALA A 44 0.14 -4.70 17.28
C ALA A 44 0.87 -4.77 18.63
N ASP A 45 0.17 -5.14 19.71
CA ASP A 45 0.77 -5.28 21.04
C ASP A 45 1.85 -6.38 21.07
N ASN A 46 1.66 -7.46 20.31
CA ASN A 46 2.68 -8.50 20.19
C ASN A 46 3.93 -7.94 19.49
N ALA A 47 3.75 -7.19 18.40
CA ALA A 47 4.87 -6.57 17.69
C ALA A 47 5.60 -5.54 18.58
N VAL A 48 4.87 -4.71 19.33
CA VAL A 48 5.45 -3.76 20.30
C VAL A 48 6.26 -4.50 21.37
N ARG A 49 5.73 -5.58 21.95
CA ARG A 49 6.45 -6.40 22.94
C ARG A 49 7.71 -7.00 22.35
N THR A 50 7.63 -7.57 21.14
CA THR A 50 8.78 -8.13 20.43
C THR A 50 9.88 -7.07 20.20
N PHE A 51 9.50 -5.86 19.77
CA PHE A 51 10.47 -4.80 19.53
C PHE A 51 10.99 -4.13 20.82
N LYS A 52 10.36 -4.37 21.96
CA LYS A 52 10.86 -3.95 23.28
C LYS A 52 11.64 -5.04 24.01
N ASP A 53 11.51 -6.31 23.62
CA ASP A 53 12.18 -7.45 24.25
C ASP A 53 13.70 -7.35 24.07
N PRO A 54 14.51 -7.26 25.16
CA PRO A 54 15.96 -7.06 25.06
C PRO A 54 16.69 -8.19 24.33
N ASP A 55 16.14 -9.39 24.31
CA ASP A 55 16.78 -10.56 23.71
C ASP A 55 16.54 -10.65 22.19
N ILE A 56 15.61 -9.85 21.64
CA ILE A 56 15.27 -9.85 20.22
C ILE A 56 15.98 -8.70 19.49
N MET A 57 16.87 -9.02 18.57
CA MET A 57 17.63 -8.06 17.75
C MET A 57 16.84 -7.62 16.51
N ALA A 58 15.64 -7.05 16.73
CA ALA A 58 14.78 -6.51 15.69
C ALA A 58 14.05 -5.26 16.18
N SER A 59 13.76 -4.34 15.27
CA SER A 59 12.95 -3.16 15.51
C SER A 59 12.45 -2.58 14.18
N ALA A 60 11.38 -1.79 14.20
CA ALA A 60 10.91 -1.03 13.05
C ALA A 60 10.54 0.40 13.48
N HIS A 61 10.41 1.30 12.52
CA HIS A 61 10.02 2.69 12.82
C HIS A 61 8.54 2.78 13.14
N LEU A 62 7.72 2.05 12.40
CA LEU A 62 6.27 2.09 12.51
C LEU A 62 5.65 0.70 12.56
N ILE A 63 4.54 0.59 13.28
CA ILE A 63 3.62 -0.55 13.22
C ILE A 63 2.25 0.00 12.83
N VAL A 64 1.56 -0.68 11.90
CA VAL A 64 0.19 -0.35 11.47
C VAL A 64 -0.74 -1.48 11.85
N ASP A 65 -1.72 -1.20 12.71
CA ASP A 65 -2.68 -2.19 13.20
C ASP A 65 -3.83 -2.41 12.20
N PHE A 66 -4.68 -3.42 12.42
CA PHE A 66 -5.80 -3.81 11.57
C PHE A 66 -6.83 -2.69 11.34
N ASP A 67 -7.03 -1.83 12.32
CA ASP A 67 -7.93 -0.67 12.23
C ASP A 67 -7.30 0.55 11.54
N GLY A 68 -6.03 0.42 11.10
CA GLY A 68 -5.23 1.47 10.48
C GLY A 68 -4.55 2.40 11.48
N SER A 69 -4.68 2.18 12.79
CA SER A 69 -3.96 2.94 13.80
C SER A 69 -2.45 2.73 13.68
N ILE A 70 -1.68 3.76 14.03
CA ILE A 70 -0.24 3.81 13.81
C ILE A 70 0.46 3.90 15.15
N ILE A 71 1.47 3.04 15.34
CA ILE A 71 2.39 3.11 16.48
C ILE A 71 3.77 3.44 15.95
N GLN A 72 4.38 4.50 16.44
CA GLN A 72 5.77 4.85 16.12
C GLN A 72 6.70 4.37 17.24
N MET A 73 7.65 3.51 16.89
CA MET A 73 8.61 2.91 17.80
C MET A 73 9.93 3.66 17.84
N ILE A 74 10.40 4.14 16.69
CA ILE A 74 11.69 4.81 16.51
C ILE A 74 11.48 6.11 15.73
N PRO A 75 12.15 7.22 16.10
CA PRO A 75 12.18 8.43 15.27
C PRO A 75 12.80 8.15 13.90
N PHE A 76 12.31 8.79 12.86
CA PHE A 76 12.71 8.53 11.47
C PHE A 76 14.18 8.87 11.15
N ASN A 77 14.87 9.60 12.01
CA ASN A 77 16.30 9.87 11.87
C ASN A 77 17.20 8.82 12.55
N LYS A 78 16.62 7.73 13.05
CA LYS A 78 17.35 6.63 13.70
C LYS A 78 17.44 5.42 12.77
N ILE A 79 18.51 4.67 12.85
CA ILE A 79 18.74 3.45 12.07
C ILE A 79 18.09 2.27 12.80
N GLY A 80 16.91 1.83 12.36
CA GLY A 80 16.22 0.65 12.90
C GLY A 80 16.82 -0.68 12.42
N TRP A 81 16.46 -1.79 13.06
CA TRP A 81 16.96 -3.15 12.75
C TRP A 81 15.84 -4.00 12.12
N HIS A 82 15.34 -3.61 10.93
CA HIS A 82 14.22 -4.27 10.27
C HIS A 82 14.59 -5.04 8.99
N ALA A 83 15.66 -4.63 8.28
CA ALA A 83 16.01 -5.21 6.98
C ALA A 83 16.99 -6.38 7.09
N GLY A 84 17.77 -6.47 8.18
CA GLY A 84 18.77 -7.52 8.38
C GLY A 84 19.77 -7.61 7.23
N LYS A 85 20.16 -8.86 6.86
CA LYS A 85 20.99 -9.09 5.66
C LYS A 85 20.16 -8.82 4.43
N SER A 86 20.48 -7.76 3.72
CA SER A 86 19.70 -7.22 2.61
C SER A 86 20.58 -6.53 1.58
N ALA A 87 20.11 -6.50 0.33
CA ALA A 87 20.78 -5.81 -0.77
C ALA A 87 19.74 -5.22 -1.74
N TRP A 88 20.06 -4.06 -2.32
CA TRP A 88 19.27 -3.43 -3.37
C TRP A 88 20.19 -2.62 -4.27
N LYS A 89 20.23 -2.96 -5.58
CA LYS A 89 21.18 -2.39 -6.53
C LYS A 89 22.64 -2.55 -6.01
N ASP A 90 23.35 -1.46 -5.86
CA ASP A 90 24.73 -1.37 -5.38
C ASP A 90 24.87 -1.28 -3.85
N ARG A 91 23.74 -1.33 -3.10
CA ARG A 91 23.70 -1.16 -1.65
C ARG A 91 23.50 -2.49 -0.92
N THR A 92 24.15 -2.63 0.22
CA THR A 92 23.95 -3.72 1.19
C THR A 92 23.61 -3.17 2.56
N GLY A 93 22.90 -3.95 3.39
CA GLY A 93 22.54 -3.52 4.74
C GLY A 93 21.52 -2.37 4.73
N LEU A 94 20.34 -2.60 4.16
CA LEU A 94 19.32 -1.57 3.92
C LEU A 94 18.84 -0.85 5.19
N ASN A 95 19.12 -1.35 6.41
CA ASN A 95 18.88 -0.60 7.64
C ASN A 95 19.52 0.81 7.60
N HIS A 96 20.67 0.95 6.94
CA HIS A 96 21.40 2.23 6.86
C HIS A 96 20.82 3.22 5.83
N TYR A 97 19.77 2.84 5.12
CA TYR A 97 19.17 3.64 4.04
C TYR A 97 17.66 3.80 4.19
N SER A 98 17.03 3.07 5.14
CA SER A 98 15.58 2.91 5.07
C SER A 98 14.81 3.10 6.38
N ILE A 99 13.55 3.46 6.21
CA ILE A 99 12.51 3.46 7.23
C ILE A 99 11.71 2.17 7.06
N GLY A 100 11.61 1.35 8.12
CA GLY A 100 10.81 0.12 8.14
C GLY A 100 9.40 0.36 8.65
N ILE A 101 8.41 -0.16 7.92
CA ILE A 101 6.99 -0.15 8.28
C ILE A 101 6.52 -1.59 8.42
N GLU A 102 6.12 -1.98 9.60
CA GLU A 102 5.53 -3.27 9.92
C GLU A 102 4.00 -3.17 9.91
N ILE A 103 3.35 -4.03 9.16
CA ILE A 103 1.89 -4.09 9.11
C ILE A 103 1.44 -5.35 9.84
N VAL A 104 0.51 -5.22 10.80
CA VAL A 104 0.00 -6.39 11.53
C VAL A 104 -0.72 -7.31 10.57
N ASN A 105 -0.12 -8.47 10.31
CA ASN A 105 -0.66 -9.45 9.39
C ASN A 105 0.02 -10.81 9.66
N ALA A 106 -0.72 -11.90 9.50
CA ALA A 106 -0.20 -13.26 9.71
C ALA A 106 0.76 -13.71 8.60
N GLY A 107 0.69 -13.07 7.43
CA GLY A 107 1.44 -13.46 6.25
C GLY A 107 0.86 -14.70 5.57
N LYS A 108 1.74 -15.66 5.28
CA LYS A 108 1.36 -16.93 4.65
C LYS A 108 0.54 -17.80 5.60
N LEU A 109 -0.51 -18.44 5.05
CA LEU A 109 -1.40 -19.34 5.76
C LEU A 109 -1.28 -20.76 5.20
N THR A 110 -1.63 -21.74 6.03
CA THR A 110 -1.71 -23.17 5.65
C THR A 110 -3.16 -23.63 5.73
N TYR A 111 -3.65 -24.29 4.68
CA TYR A 111 -4.98 -24.90 4.72
C TYR A 111 -4.92 -26.25 5.46
N THR A 112 -5.73 -26.41 6.50
CA THR A 112 -5.77 -27.60 7.36
C THR A 112 -6.85 -28.61 6.98
N GLY A 113 -7.56 -28.37 5.86
CA GLY A 113 -8.71 -29.17 5.43
C GLY A 113 -10.05 -28.60 5.88
N SER A 114 -10.07 -27.71 6.89
CA SER A 114 -11.28 -27.06 7.40
C SER A 114 -11.14 -25.55 7.59
N ALA A 115 -9.92 -25.03 7.74
CA ALA A 115 -9.64 -23.61 7.96
C ALA A 115 -8.25 -23.25 7.41
N TRP A 116 -7.98 -21.95 7.28
CA TRP A 116 -6.64 -21.42 7.01
C TRP A 116 -5.98 -20.99 8.31
N GLU A 117 -4.83 -21.55 8.61
CA GLU A 117 -4.15 -21.39 9.89
C GLU A 117 -2.80 -20.67 9.71
N ALA A 118 -2.53 -19.69 10.59
CA ALA A 118 -1.23 -19.08 10.71
C ALA A 118 -0.26 -19.96 11.50
N TRP A 119 1.04 -19.76 11.33
CA TRP A 119 2.09 -20.51 12.02
C TRP A 119 2.00 -20.49 13.56
N PHE A 120 1.30 -19.48 14.12
CA PHE A 120 1.07 -19.33 15.56
C PHE A 120 -0.31 -19.87 16.02
N GLY A 121 -1.00 -20.68 15.21
CA GLY A 121 -2.20 -21.44 15.55
C GLY A 121 -3.52 -20.67 15.41
N ARG A 122 -3.53 -19.40 15.01
CA ARG A 122 -4.77 -18.67 14.75
C ARG A 122 -5.35 -19.07 13.38
N THR A 123 -6.67 -19.32 13.37
CA THR A 123 -7.43 -19.61 12.15
C THR A 123 -8.09 -18.36 11.58
N TYR A 124 -8.33 -18.38 10.27
CA TYR A 124 -8.92 -17.30 9.48
C TYR A 124 -10.04 -17.84 8.61
N GLU A 125 -11.07 -17.00 8.40
CA GLU A 125 -12.18 -17.30 7.51
C GLU A 125 -11.76 -17.11 6.04
N GLU A 126 -12.46 -17.75 5.11
CA GLU A 126 -12.17 -17.64 3.67
C GLU A 126 -12.19 -16.20 3.16
N SER A 127 -13.06 -15.36 3.72
CA SER A 127 -13.17 -13.93 3.39
C SER A 127 -11.89 -13.13 3.73
N GLU A 128 -11.09 -13.63 4.68
CA GLU A 128 -9.82 -13.01 5.14
C GLU A 128 -8.60 -13.54 4.38
N VAL A 129 -8.80 -14.44 3.40
CA VAL A 129 -7.71 -15.12 2.70
C VAL A 129 -7.67 -14.72 1.23
N VAL A 130 -6.46 -14.57 0.69
CA VAL A 130 -6.21 -14.45 -0.74
C VAL A 130 -5.30 -15.58 -1.18
N ARG A 131 -5.62 -16.15 -2.36
CA ARG A 131 -4.77 -17.13 -3.04
C ARG A 131 -3.97 -16.41 -4.11
N ALA A 132 -2.65 -16.47 -4.01
CA ALA A 132 -1.77 -15.77 -4.94
C ALA A 132 -0.38 -16.42 -5.01
N VAL A 133 0.32 -16.19 -6.14
CA VAL A 133 1.72 -16.59 -6.33
C VAL A 133 2.62 -15.49 -5.76
N HIS A 134 3.51 -15.87 -4.84
CA HIS A 134 4.54 -14.96 -4.34
C HIS A 134 5.58 -14.67 -5.42
N ARG A 135 6.05 -13.40 -5.54
CA ARG A 135 6.97 -12.95 -6.59
C ARG A 135 8.26 -13.75 -6.74
N ASN A 136 8.74 -14.39 -5.67
CA ASN A 136 9.95 -15.21 -5.64
C ASN A 136 9.64 -16.72 -5.63
N ARG A 137 8.42 -17.14 -5.99
CA ARG A 137 7.94 -18.52 -6.01
C ARG A 137 7.11 -18.80 -7.26
N ASN A 138 6.83 -20.07 -7.53
CA ASN A 138 6.07 -20.49 -8.73
C ASN A 138 4.70 -21.10 -8.39
N GLU A 139 4.42 -21.34 -7.10
CA GLU A 139 3.19 -22.00 -6.66
C GLU A 139 2.25 -21.01 -6.02
N GLU A 140 0.95 -21.23 -6.19
CA GLU A 140 -0.08 -20.49 -5.46
C GLU A 140 -0.10 -20.92 -4.01
N GLU A 141 -0.15 -19.92 -3.13
CA GLU A 141 -0.21 -20.10 -1.70
C GLU A 141 -1.33 -19.23 -1.12
N PHE A 142 -1.69 -19.49 0.12
CA PHE A 142 -2.72 -18.73 0.84
C PHE A 142 -2.08 -17.65 1.70
N TRP A 143 -2.67 -16.45 1.67
CA TRP A 143 -2.14 -15.28 2.35
C TRP A 143 -3.26 -14.56 3.11
N HIS A 144 -2.96 -14.10 4.31
CA HIS A 144 -3.88 -13.27 5.06
C HIS A 144 -4.03 -11.89 4.38
N LYS A 145 -5.26 -11.46 4.13
CA LYS A 145 -5.57 -10.16 3.53
C LYS A 145 -5.17 -9.01 4.44
N TYR A 146 -4.74 -7.92 3.85
CA TYR A 146 -4.66 -6.64 4.54
C TYR A 146 -6.01 -5.94 4.52
N THR A 147 -6.34 -5.22 5.60
CA THR A 147 -7.55 -4.41 5.62
C THR A 147 -7.39 -3.15 4.77
N GLU A 148 -8.50 -2.63 4.26
CA GLU A 148 -8.51 -1.34 3.53
C GLU A 148 -7.93 -0.20 4.38
N LYS A 149 -8.17 -0.22 5.69
CA LYS A 149 -7.65 0.76 6.64
C LYS A 149 -6.13 0.68 6.76
N GLN A 150 -5.56 -0.52 6.84
CA GLN A 150 -4.10 -0.71 6.83
C GLN A 150 -3.48 -0.17 5.55
N ILE A 151 -4.04 -0.55 4.40
CA ILE A 151 -3.57 -0.09 3.08
C ILE A 151 -3.63 1.43 3.01
N ALA A 152 -4.73 2.06 3.39
CA ALA A 152 -4.89 3.51 3.39
C ALA A 152 -3.87 4.21 4.30
N SER A 153 -3.68 3.70 5.55
CA SER A 153 -2.69 4.26 6.48
C SER A 153 -1.26 4.17 5.94
N VAL A 154 -0.87 3.03 5.35
CA VAL A 154 0.45 2.87 4.74
C VAL A 154 0.66 3.85 3.58
N PHE A 155 -0.37 4.07 2.74
CA PHE A 155 -0.32 5.09 1.68
C PHE A 155 -0.06 6.49 2.24
N ASP A 156 -0.79 6.88 3.27
CA ASP A 156 -0.67 8.20 3.90
C ASP A 156 0.67 8.38 4.61
N ILE A 157 1.18 7.32 5.25
CA ILE A 157 2.53 7.26 5.83
C ILE A 157 3.58 7.51 4.75
N CYS A 158 3.56 6.69 3.68
CA CYS A 158 4.55 6.78 2.61
C CYS A 158 4.51 8.14 1.90
N LYS A 159 3.32 8.69 1.66
CA LYS A 159 3.13 10.05 1.12
C LYS A 159 3.75 11.11 2.02
N SER A 160 3.58 10.99 3.33
CA SER A 160 4.10 11.94 4.30
C SER A 160 5.61 11.85 4.44
N LEU A 161 6.15 10.62 4.45
CA LEU A 161 7.59 10.38 4.45
C LEU A 161 8.25 10.92 3.18
N LYS A 162 7.65 10.65 2.01
CA LYS A 162 8.14 11.17 0.72
C LYS A 162 8.17 12.69 0.68
N LYS A 163 7.17 13.36 1.25
CA LYS A 163 7.13 14.82 1.34
C LYS A 163 8.21 15.40 2.26
N HIS A 164 8.64 14.64 3.28
CA HIS A 164 9.57 15.11 4.33
C HIS A 164 11.02 14.69 4.08
N TYR A 165 11.21 13.52 3.44
CA TYR A 165 12.52 12.95 3.09
C TYR A 165 12.58 12.74 1.56
N ASP A 166 13.78 12.71 1.02
CA ASP A 166 14.00 12.42 -0.41
C ASP A 166 13.87 10.89 -0.69
N ILE A 167 12.66 10.36 -0.51
CA ILE A 167 12.38 8.93 -0.70
C ILE A 167 12.44 8.58 -2.18
N GLN A 168 13.44 7.78 -2.55
CA GLN A 168 13.69 7.30 -3.90
C GLN A 168 13.11 5.90 -4.15
N TYR A 169 12.94 5.08 -3.09
CA TYR A 169 12.52 3.70 -3.21
C TYR A 169 11.47 3.33 -2.16
N ILE A 170 10.45 2.57 -2.59
CA ILE A 170 9.50 1.87 -1.72
C ILE A 170 9.60 0.40 -2.08
N LEU A 171 10.10 -0.43 -1.17
CA LEU A 171 10.47 -1.82 -1.42
C LEU A 171 9.77 -2.75 -0.43
N GLY A 172 9.50 -3.99 -0.86
CA GLY A 172 9.15 -5.07 0.04
C GLY A 172 10.41 -5.71 0.62
N HIS A 173 10.32 -6.28 1.81
CA HIS A 173 11.44 -7.03 2.40
C HIS A 173 11.86 -8.22 1.52
N GLU A 174 10.91 -8.85 0.85
CA GLU A 174 11.11 -9.92 -0.14
C GLU A 174 11.95 -9.51 -1.34
N GLU A 175 12.01 -8.21 -1.67
CA GLU A 175 12.78 -7.69 -2.79
C GLU A 175 14.25 -7.45 -2.42
N ILE A 176 14.49 -7.04 -1.18
CA ILE A 176 15.83 -6.75 -0.66
C ILE A 176 16.51 -7.95 0.00
N SER A 177 15.74 -9.03 0.22
CA SER A 177 16.21 -10.29 0.82
C SER A 177 15.53 -11.50 0.17
N PRO A 178 15.62 -11.65 -1.17
CA PRO A 178 14.97 -12.74 -1.88
C PRO A 178 15.47 -14.10 -1.38
N GLY A 179 14.56 -15.08 -1.28
CA GLY A 179 14.84 -16.42 -0.74
C GLY A 179 14.88 -16.51 0.80
N ARG A 180 15.14 -15.41 1.49
CA ARG A 180 15.15 -15.34 2.97
C ARG A 180 13.86 -14.78 3.55
N LYS A 181 13.23 -13.82 2.85
CA LYS A 181 12.03 -13.08 3.28
C LYS A 181 10.93 -13.16 2.24
N ILE A 182 9.69 -13.14 2.73
CA ILE A 182 8.48 -13.23 1.93
C ILE A 182 7.47 -12.13 2.25
N ASP A 183 7.82 -11.19 3.11
CA ASP A 183 7.02 -10.04 3.51
C ASP A 183 7.27 -8.83 2.58
N PRO A 184 6.26 -8.03 2.24
CA PRO A 184 4.87 -8.07 2.70
C PRO A 184 3.99 -9.09 1.95
N GLY A 185 4.51 -9.83 0.97
CA GLY A 185 3.81 -10.84 0.21
C GLY A 185 2.79 -10.30 -0.80
N PRO A 186 2.19 -11.18 -1.62
CA PRO A 186 1.35 -10.79 -2.75
C PRO A 186 -0.02 -10.22 -2.34
N ALA A 187 -0.43 -10.36 -1.07
CA ALA A 187 -1.65 -9.77 -0.56
C ALA A 187 -1.55 -8.25 -0.37
N PHE A 188 -0.34 -7.68 -0.29
CA PHE A 188 -0.13 -6.24 -0.18
C PHE A 188 0.01 -5.59 -1.57
N PRO A 189 -0.73 -4.50 -1.88
CA PRO A 189 -0.77 -3.91 -3.21
C PRO A 189 0.45 -2.99 -3.49
N MET A 190 1.68 -3.55 -3.48
CA MET A 190 2.93 -2.81 -3.66
C MET A 190 2.97 -1.98 -4.94
N GLU A 191 2.50 -2.54 -6.06
CA GLU A 191 2.55 -1.83 -7.34
C GLU A 191 1.63 -0.61 -7.34
N LYS A 192 0.40 -0.73 -6.79
CA LYS A 192 -0.51 0.42 -6.63
C LYS A 192 0.08 1.51 -5.73
N LEU A 193 0.79 1.12 -4.66
CA LEU A 193 1.48 2.05 -3.77
C LEU A 193 2.54 2.84 -4.54
N ARG A 194 3.37 2.16 -5.33
CA ARG A 194 4.42 2.77 -6.14
C ARG A 194 3.87 3.66 -7.25
N GLU A 195 2.90 3.18 -8.00
CA GLU A 195 2.24 3.94 -9.06
C GLU A 195 1.73 5.28 -8.56
N ARG A 196 1.02 5.28 -7.43
CA ARG A 196 0.43 6.50 -6.87
C ARG A 196 1.45 7.47 -6.27
N LEU A 197 2.57 6.97 -5.73
CA LEU A 197 3.53 7.81 -4.99
C LEU A 197 4.79 8.13 -5.79
N MET A 198 5.27 7.21 -6.63
CA MET A 198 6.55 7.40 -7.33
C MET A 198 6.38 7.93 -8.75
N GLN A 199 5.16 7.83 -9.32
CA GLN A 199 4.85 8.42 -10.64
C GLN A 199 4.30 9.85 -10.52
N SER A 200 3.89 10.30 -9.33
CA SER A 200 3.29 11.62 -9.14
C SER A 200 4.28 12.76 -9.36
N ASP A 201 5.59 12.56 -9.17
CA ASP A 201 6.60 13.60 -9.38
C ASP A 201 6.73 14.03 -10.84
N ARG A 202 6.23 13.21 -11.78
CA ARG A 202 6.13 13.62 -13.19
C ARG A 202 4.84 14.39 -13.52
N LYS A 203 3.91 14.46 -12.56
CA LYS A 203 2.58 15.08 -12.74
C LYS A 203 2.40 16.40 -11.97
N GLU A 204 3.23 16.72 -10.97
CA GLU A 204 3.11 17.98 -10.23
C GLU A 204 3.59 19.19 -11.04
N ASP A 205 4.43 18.98 -12.06
CA ASP A 205 4.82 20.03 -13.04
C ASP A 205 3.85 20.14 -14.24
N ARG A 206 2.80 19.35 -14.25
CA ARG A 206 1.73 19.44 -15.24
C ARG A 206 0.45 19.87 -14.54
N GLU A 207 -0.18 20.94 -15.06
CA GLU A 207 -1.59 21.22 -14.79
C GLU A 207 -2.38 19.91 -14.89
N PRO A 208 -3.50 19.70 -14.14
CA PRO A 208 -4.23 18.45 -14.12
C PRO A 208 -4.56 18.05 -15.55
N GLU A 209 -3.67 17.29 -16.18
CA GLU A 209 -4.01 16.60 -17.41
C GLU A 209 -5.20 15.68 -17.05
N GLU A 210 -6.31 15.97 -17.63
CA GLU A 210 -7.44 15.07 -17.77
C GLU A 210 -6.87 13.69 -18.08
N GLU A 211 -7.34 12.62 -17.40
CA GLU A 211 -6.93 11.23 -17.60
C GLU A 211 -6.50 11.02 -19.05
N ALA A 212 -5.21 10.80 -19.29
CA ALA A 212 -4.65 10.77 -20.64
C ALA A 212 -4.95 9.45 -21.34
N GLY A 213 -6.24 9.16 -21.47
CA GLY A 213 -6.77 8.18 -22.39
C GLY A 213 -6.91 8.84 -23.77
N LYS A 214 -6.81 8.07 -24.83
CA LYS A 214 -7.12 8.53 -26.18
C LYS A 214 -8.58 8.98 -26.22
N LYS A 215 -8.85 10.18 -26.73
CA LYS A 215 -10.23 10.61 -26.95
C LYS A 215 -10.89 9.73 -28.01
N GLY A 216 -12.08 9.29 -27.72
CA GLY A 216 -12.97 8.58 -28.63
C GLY A 216 -14.36 9.21 -28.67
N TYR A 217 -15.15 8.87 -29.66
CA TYR A 217 -16.53 9.34 -29.80
C TYR A 217 -17.44 8.13 -30.10
N VAL A 218 -18.59 8.07 -29.45
CA VAL A 218 -19.56 7.02 -29.68
C VAL A 218 -20.10 7.09 -31.10
N ASN A 219 -19.88 6.04 -31.91
CA ASN A 219 -20.34 5.96 -33.30
C ASN A 219 -21.62 5.11 -33.46
N ALA A 220 -22.43 5.00 -32.41
CA ALA A 220 -23.74 4.32 -32.44
C ALA A 220 -24.81 5.25 -31.92
N SER A 221 -26.06 5.06 -32.35
CA SER A 221 -27.18 5.84 -31.86
C SER A 221 -27.42 5.65 -30.35
N SER A 222 -27.02 4.47 -29.82
CA SER A 222 -27.13 4.12 -28.42
C SER A 222 -26.08 3.06 -28.11
N LEU A 223 -25.20 3.29 -27.10
CA LEU A 223 -24.13 2.37 -26.68
C LEU A 223 -24.22 2.12 -25.19
N ASN A 224 -24.41 0.87 -24.81
CA ASN A 224 -24.40 0.50 -23.37
C ASN A 224 -23.00 0.55 -22.78
N ILE A 225 -22.85 1.13 -21.60
CA ILE A 225 -21.67 1.02 -20.77
C ILE A 225 -21.88 -0.08 -19.71
N ARG A 226 -20.89 -0.95 -19.49
CA ARG A 226 -21.01 -2.18 -18.72
C ARG A 226 -19.88 -2.32 -17.71
N GLU A 227 -20.06 -3.20 -16.72
CA GLU A 227 -19.06 -3.49 -15.65
C GLU A 227 -17.80 -4.20 -16.17
N GLY A 228 -17.88 -4.84 -17.36
CA GLY A 228 -16.77 -5.60 -17.92
C GLY A 228 -16.87 -5.79 -19.44
N PRO A 229 -15.82 -6.37 -20.07
CA PRO A 229 -15.69 -6.54 -21.51
C PRO A 229 -16.56 -7.74 -22.00
N GLY A 230 -17.85 -7.51 -22.23
CA GLY A 230 -18.77 -8.52 -22.74
C GLY A 230 -20.24 -8.13 -22.64
N ALA A 231 -21.06 -8.63 -23.56
CA ALA A 231 -22.49 -8.34 -23.64
C ALA A 231 -23.31 -8.89 -22.44
N THR A 232 -22.77 -9.86 -21.72
CA THR A 232 -23.38 -10.49 -20.53
C THR A 232 -23.18 -9.71 -19.24
N TYR A 233 -22.23 -8.78 -19.18
CA TYR A 233 -22.00 -7.93 -18.01
C TYR A 233 -23.16 -6.92 -17.83
N ASN A 234 -23.44 -6.58 -16.56
CA ASN A 234 -24.50 -5.62 -16.22
C ASN A 234 -24.23 -4.23 -16.82
N ARG A 235 -25.30 -3.48 -17.07
CA ARG A 235 -25.20 -2.06 -17.42
C ARG A 235 -24.96 -1.25 -16.16
N ILE A 236 -24.05 -0.26 -16.22
CA ILE A 236 -23.72 0.61 -15.10
C ILE A 236 -24.35 2.00 -15.18
N SER A 237 -24.90 2.36 -16.33
CA SER A 237 -25.58 3.64 -16.54
C SER A 237 -26.60 3.54 -17.68
N GLU A 238 -27.33 4.65 -17.93
CA GLU A 238 -28.07 4.86 -19.17
C GLU A 238 -27.11 4.77 -20.37
N PRO A 239 -27.60 4.30 -21.53
CA PRO A 239 -26.82 4.20 -22.75
C PRO A 239 -26.25 5.56 -23.19
N LEU A 240 -25.05 5.55 -23.70
CA LEU A 240 -24.39 6.71 -24.29
C LEU A 240 -24.99 6.98 -25.68
N SER A 241 -25.26 8.24 -25.98
CA SER A 241 -25.74 8.68 -27.30
C SER A 241 -24.60 8.84 -28.31
N ARG A 242 -24.91 8.88 -29.60
CA ARG A 242 -23.93 9.20 -30.66
C ARG A 242 -23.20 10.50 -30.35
N ASP A 243 -21.95 10.53 -30.73
CA ASP A 243 -21.02 11.66 -30.54
C ASP A 243 -20.70 12.02 -29.07
N THR A 244 -21.11 11.16 -28.10
CA THR A 244 -20.63 11.29 -26.71
C THR A 244 -19.12 11.12 -26.69
N GLU A 245 -18.41 12.11 -26.18
CA GLU A 245 -16.95 12.03 -25.96
C GLU A 245 -16.65 11.05 -24.81
N VAL A 246 -15.76 10.12 -25.07
CA VAL A 246 -15.27 9.14 -24.09
C VAL A 246 -13.74 9.22 -24.02
N THR A 247 -13.17 8.97 -22.85
CA THR A 247 -11.73 8.77 -22.69
C THR A 247 -11.46 7.28 -22.63
N ILE A 248 -10.72 6.75 -23.61
CA ILE A 248 -10.33 5.33 -23.68
C ILE A 248 -9.19 5.10 -22.71
N LEU A 249 -9.42 4.31 -21.65
CA LEU A 249 -8.46 4.01 -20.60
C LEU A 249 -7.67 2.74 -20.87
N ASN A 250 -8.32 1.73 -21.48
CA ASN A 250 -7.71 0.43 -21.78
C ASN A 250 -8.45 -0.23 -22.95
N GLU A 251 -7.82 -1.25 -23.56
CA GLU A 251 -8.36 -2.05 -24.65
C GLU A 251 -8.23 -3.54 -24.34
N SER A 252 -9.28 -4.33 -24.58
CA SER A 252 -9.29 -5.79 -24.40
C SER A 252 -10.16 -6.42 -25.49
N GLU A 253 -9.55 -7.15 -26.39
CA GLU A 253 -10.20 -7.75 -27.56
C GLU A 253 -11.06 -6.73 -28.34
N ASP A 254 -12.38 -6.92 -28.39
CA ASP A 254 -13.33 -6.04 -29.06
C ASP A 254 -13.94 -4.95 -28.14
N TRP A 255 -13.34 -4.67 -26.95
CA TRP A 255 -13.89 -3.78 -25.95
C TRP A 255 -12.89 -2.70 -25.54
N TYR A 256 -13.40 -1.47 -25.36
CA TYR A 256 -12.68 -0.39 -24.69
C TYR A 256 -13.20 -0.21 -23.26
N GLN A 257 -12.28 -0.12 -22.30
CA GLN A 257 -12.58 0.47 -21.01
C GLN A 257 -12.57 1.98 -21.16
N VAL A 258 -13.67 2.65 -20.78
CA VAL A 258 -13.80 4.09 -20.99
C VAL A 258 -14.22 4.81 -19.72
N SER A 259 -13.81 6.07 -19.58
CA SER A 259 -14.45 7.01 -18.66
C SER A 259 -15.31 8.02 -19.45
N VAL A 260 -16.40 8.48 -18.82
CA VAL A 260 -17.36 9.44 -19.39
C VAL A 260 -17.61 10.55 -18.38
N LYS A 261 -17.43 11.81 -18.81
CA LYS A 261 -17.75 12.98 -17.97
C LYS A 261 -19.20 13.37 -18.18
N ILE A 262 -20.01 13.29 -17.12
CA ILE A 262 -21.39 13.76 -17.12
C ILE A 262 -21.44 15.15 -16.46
N ARG A 263 -21.99 16.13 -17.18
CA ARG A 263 -22.28 17.47 -16.62
C ARG A 263 -23.80 17.66 -16.59
N GLY A 264 -24.30 18.13 -15.48
CA GLY A 264 -25.75 18.35 -15.31
C GLY A 264 -26.05 19.23 -14.10
N TRP A 265 -27.32 19.52 -13.93
CA TRP A 265 -27.82 20.28 -12.80
C TRP A 265 -28.38 19.33 -11.74
N VAL A 266 -28.03 19.60 -10.47
CA VAL A 266 -28.57 18.88 -9.32
C VAL A 266 -29.16 19.88 -8.31
N SER A 267 -30.18 19.45 -7.59
CA SER A 267 -30.77 20.28 -6.54
C SER A 267 -29.77 20.51 -5.40
N LYS A 268 -29.52 21.78 -5.07
CA LYS A 268 -28.67 22.18 -3.92
C LYS A 268 -29.10 21.55 -2.59
N LYS A 269 -30.37 21.22 -2.45
CA LYS A 269 -30.93 20.58 -1.25
C LYS A 269 -30.28 19.25 -0.90
N TYR A 270 -29.77 18.52 -1.91
CA TYR A 270 -29.21 17.19 -1.76
C TYR A 270 -27.68 17.15 -1.95
N VAL A 271 -27.04 18.32 -2.02
CA VAL A 271 -25.58 18.42 -2.18
C VAL A 271 -24.97 19.17 -1.01
N LYS A 272 -24.09 18.53 -0.24
CA LYS A 272 -23.25 19.19 0.75
C LYS A 272 -22.01 19.79 0.08
N ARG A 273 -21.68 21.05 0.37
CA ARG A 273 -20.43 21.68 -0.05
C ARG A 273 -19.33 21.32 0.95
N GLY A 274 -18.21 20.78 0.48
CA GLY A 274 -17.01 20.50 1.30
C GLY A 274 -17.05 19.14 1.98
N GLY A 275 -15.89 18.47 1.99
CA GLY A 275 -15.44 17.29 2.72
C GLY A 275 -16.46 16.17 3.00
N LYS A 276 -16.11 14.95 2.62
CA LYS A 276 -16.78 13.75 3.12
C LYS A 276 -16.68 13.76 4.66
N SER A 277 -17.83 13.71 5.35
CA SER A 277 -17.89 13.45 6.80
C SER A 277 -17.50 12.02 7.09
#